data_c44fe00d908fd0878c36d1004a3105c5
#
_entry.id   c44fe00d908fd0878c36d1004a3105c5
#
_cell.length_a   1.000
_cell.length_b   1.000
_cell.length_c   1.000
_cell.angle_alpha   90.00
_cell.angle_beta   90.00
_cell.angle_gamma   90.00
#
_symmetry.space_group_name_H-M   'P 1'
#
loop_
_entity.id
_entity.type
_entity.pdbx_description
1 polymer ?
#
loop_
_entity_poly.entity_id
_entity_poly.type
_entity_poly.pdbx_seq_one_letter_code
_entity_poly.pdbx_strand_id
1 'polypeptide(L)'
;FDKSRNLFGLNYAKRGKRNNMILCEGYMDVIALHQAGFTNAVASLGTAFTEQQANLIRRYTDEVLLTYDSDGAGVKAAMRAIPMLRRAGITGKVIHMEPYKDPDEFIKNLGADEFEKRIEEAQNSFFFEIEVTKRNYSMSDPDQKTKFIHEIARKLLVFEDKIQRNNYLEAVAARYNIKTEDLQQLVVRYGNQMPSGYEEVMEERQQERLRKGRKKELREGISYSYRLLLSWLIEEPQLFRQISQWIKPEDFEEGLYRTVAKELYEQMEKDELEPARIIGHFTEVEEQNKVASMFQTSFGSEIQAEEKKKAITDLILKIKEHSLERQAGEVTDLNELQKLVQQKKMLQGAVKLHIS
;
A
#
# COMPACT_ATOMS: atom_id res chain seq x y z
N PHE A 1 5.35 -10.32 -10.26
CA PHE A 1 5.66 -8.88 -10.31
C PHE A 1 5.37 -8.25 -8.94
N ASP A 2 6.40 -7.71 -8.29
CA ASP A 2 6.27 -7.07 -6.97
C ASP A 2 5.95 -5.57 -7.15
N LYS A 3 4.68 -5.20 -6.92
CA LYS A 3 4.20 -3.82 -7.06
C LYS A 3 4.85 -2.87 -6.03
N SER A 4 5.24 -3.37 -4.85
CA SER A 4 5.83 -2.56 -3.78
C SER A 4 7.26 -2.08 -4.09
N ARG A 5 7.91 -2.65 -5.09
CA ARG A 5 9.30 -2.36 -5.50
C ARG A 5 9.42 -1.76 -6.88
N ASN A 6 8.31 -1.52 -7.56
CA ASN A 6 8.27 -0.98 -8.90
C ASN A 6 7.40 0.26 -8.96
N LEU A 7 7.63 1.10 -9.97
CA LEU A 7 6.86 2.30 -10.26
C LEU A 7 6.44 2.30 -11.71
N PHE A 8 5.20 2.67 -11.99
CA PHE A 8 4.74 2.91 -13.35
C PHE A 8 5.45 4.14 -13.93
N GLY A 9 5.81 4.11 -15.19
CA GLY A 9 6.51 5.22 -15.86
C GLY A 9 8.01 5.32 -15.61
N LEU A 10 8.59 4.57 -14.64
CA LEU A 10 10.00 4.69 -14.27
C LEU A 10 10.96 4.41 -15.43
N ASN A 11 10.60 3.53 -16.36
CA ASN A 11 11.41 3.22 -17.55
C ASN A 11 11.63 4.45 -18.44
N TYR A 12 10.70 5.39 -18.46
CA TYR A 12 10.82 6.68 -19.14
C TYR A 12 11.49 7.72 -18.23
N ALA A 13 11.02 7.84 -16.98
CA ALA A 13 11.50 8.85 -16.04
C ALA A 13 13.01 8.81 -15.81
N LYS A 14 13.59 7.62 -15.68
CA LYS A 14 15.06 7.44 -15.50
C LYS A 14 15.91 7.86 -16.69
N ARG A 15 15.31 8.08 -17.86
CA ARG A 15 16.00 8.53 -19.09
C ARG A 15 15.74 10.01 -19.37
N GLY A 16 14.86 10.65 -18.60
CA GLY A 16 14.50 12.04 -18.75
C GLY A 16 15.68 12.98 -18.44
N LYS A 17 15.55 14.23 -18.92
CA LYS A 17 16.57 15.28 -18.69
C LYS A 17 16.31 16.10 -17.42
N ARG A 18 15.17 15.89 -16.75
CA ARG A 18 14.80 16.63 -15.53
C ARG A 18 15.50 16.03 -14.31
N ASN A 19 15.95 16.91 -13.42
CA ASN A 19 16.65 16.51 -12.18
C ASN A 19 15.69 16.08 -11.06
N ASN A 20 14.37 16.11 -11.29
CA ASN A 20 13.35 15.70 -10.36
C ASN A 20 12.42 14.64 -10.94
N MET A 21 11.68 13.96 -10.08
CA MET A 21 10.58 13.07 -10.49
C MET A 21 9.25 13.60 -9.95
N ILE A 22 8.19 13.41 -10.74
CA ILE A 22 6.80 13.72 -10.33
C ILE A 22 6.16 12.41 -9.88
N LEU A 23 5.76 12.34 -8.62
CA LEU A 23 5.09 11.18 -8.04
C LEU A 23 3.58 11.42 -7.99
N CYS A 24 2.86 10.66 -8.82
CA CYS A 24 1.41 10.68 -8.92
C CYS A 24 0.76 9.54 -8.13
N GLU A 25 -0.54 9.66 -7.87
CA GLU A 25 -1.32 8.61 -7.24
C GLU A 25 -1.66 7.49 -8.24
N GLY A 26 -2.12 7.85 -9.43
CA GLY A 26 -2.60 6.95 -10.47
C GLY A 26 -1.73 6.88 -11.72
N TYR A 27 -1.85 5.76 -12.45
CA TYR A 27 -1.15 5.58 -13.73
C TYR A 27 -1.77 6.45 -14.84
N MET A 28 -3.04 6.84 -14.74
CA MET A 28 -3.67 7.75 -15.70
C MET A 28 -3.05 9.13 -15.64
N ASP A 29 -2.75 9.63 -14.45
CA ASP A 29 -2.04 10.91 -14.26
C ASP A 29 -0.67 10.88 -14.93
N VAL A 30 0.07 9.78 -14.75
CA VAL A 30 1.37 9.60 -15.42
C VAL A 30 1.23 9.61 -16.94
N ILE A 31 0.21 8.94 -17.49
CA ILE A 31 -0.02 8.94 -18.94
C ILE A 31 -0.32 10.35 -19.44
N ALA A 32 -1.22 11.09 -18.76
CA ALA A 32 -1.56 12.46 -19.12
C ALA A 32 -0.33 13.39 -19.06
N LEU A 33 0.46 13.29 -18.00
CA LEU A 33 1.69 14.06 -17.85
C LEU A 33 2.73 13.69 -18.92
N HIS A 34 2.93 12.41 -19.24
CA HIS A 34 3.84 11.99 -20.31
C HIS A 34 3.40 12.53 -21.68
N GLN A 35 2.10 12.52 -21.99
CA GLN A 35 1.55 13.09 -23.22
C GLN A 35 1.77 14.61 -23.30
N ALA A 36 1.75 15.30 -22.14
CA ALA A 36 2.05 16.72 -22.02
C ALA A 36 3.56 17.05 -21.99
N GLY A 37 4.45 16.04 -22.09
CA GLY A 37 5.90 16.23 -22.15
C GLY A 37 6.64 16.02 -20.81
N PHE A 38 5.93 15.74 -19.69
CA PHE A 38 6.52 15.49 -18.38
C PHE A 38 6.88 14.03 -18.19
N THR A 39 7.85 13.53 -18.97
CA THR A 39 8.26 12.11 -18.98
C THR A 39 8.94 11.65 -17.67
N ASN A 40 9.21 12.55 -16.73
CA ASN A 40 9.71 12.27 -15.39
C ASN A 40 8.60 11.89 -14.38
N ALA A 41 7.35 11.77 -14.80
CA ALA A 41 6.24 11.34 -13.96
C ALA A 41 6.26 9.81 -13.73
N VAL A 42 5.96 9.42 -12.48
CA VAL A 42 5.87 8.03 -12.04
C VAL A 42 4.69 7.86 -11.08
N ALA A 43 4.15 6.65 -10.95
CA ALA A 43 3.11 6.35 -9.97
C ALA A 43 3.34 5.02 -9.26
N SER A 44 2.77 4.89 -8.06
CA SER A 44 2.61 3.61 -7.39
C SER A 44 1.58 2.75 -8.14
N LEU A 45 1.74 1.43 -8.10
CA LEU A 45 0.97 0.50 -8.96
C LEU A 45 -0.33 0.05 -8.28
N GLY A 46 -1.22 0.99 -7.95
CA GLY A 46 -2.49 0.70 -7.28
C GLY A 46 -2.31 0.23 -5.82
N THR A 47 -1.20 0.61 -5.20
CA THR A 47 -0.88 0.39 -3.78
C THR A 47 -0.38 1.68 -3.17
N ALA A 48 -0.41 1.79 -1.84
CA ALA A 48 0.22 2.92 -1.18
C ALA A 48 1.73 2.97 -1.50
N PHE A 49 2.28 4.19 -1.59
CA PHE A 49 3.71 4.41 -1.79
C PHE A 49 4.53 3.75 -0.67
N THR A 50 5.69 3.20 -1.00
CA THR A 50 6.51 2.38 -0.10
C THR A 50 7.93 2.92 0.06
N GLU A 51 8.61 2.52 1.13
CA GLU A 51 10.04 2.84 1.35
C GLU A 51 10.93 2.24 0.26
N GLN A 52 10.59 1.04 -0.25
CA GLN A 52 11.34 0.43 -1.34
C GLN A 52 11.22 1.26 -2.63
N GLN A 53 10.05 1.84 -2.90
CA GLN A 53 9.85 2.75 -4.02
C GLN A 53 10.59 4.09 -3.80
N ALA A 54 10.61 4.63 -2.57
CA ALA A 54 11.41 5.82 -2.24
C ALA A 54 12.91 5.55 -2.48
N ASN A 55 13.43 4.43 -1.97
CA ASN A 55 14.83 4.02 -2.20
C ASN A 55 15.14 3.74 -3.68
N LEU A 56 14.15 3.30 -4.46
CA LEU A 56 14.30 3.14 -5.90
C LEU A 56 14.43 4.50 -6.60
N ILE A 57 13.59 5.47 -6.26
CA ILE A 57 13.64 6.84 -6.80
C ILE A 57 14.98 7.51 -6.46
N ARG A 58 15.48 7.34 -5.24
CA ARG A 58 16.74 7.94 -4.77
C ARG A 58 17.94 7.63 -5.65
N ARG A 59 17.91 6.52 -6.39
CA ARG A 59 18.97 6.16 -7.35
C ARG A 59 19.04 7.09 -8.57
N TYR A 60 17.98 7.86 -8.82
CA TYR A 60 17.85 8.65 -10.03
C TYR A 60 17.68 10.15 -9.77
N THR A 61 17.18 10.53 -8.60
CA THR A 61 16.97 11.93 -8.21
C THR A 61 17.03 12.10 -6.69
N ASP A 62 17.29 13.32 -6.25
CA ASP A 62 17.19 13.77 -4.87
C ASP A 62 16.02 14.73 -4.62
N GLU A 63 15.20 15.01 -5.66
CA GLU A 63 13.98 15.82 -5.54
C GLU A 63 12.78 15.12 -6.13
N VAL A 64 11.66 15.08 -5.37
CA VAL A 64 10.36 14.52 -5.80
C VAL A 64 9.27 15.57 -5.62
N LEU A 65 8.50 15.74 -6.68
CA LEU A 65 7.29 16.58 -6.71
C LEU A 65 6.06 15.68 -6.53
N LEU A 66 5.32 15.88 -5.45
CA LEU A 66 4.11 15.12 -5.12
C LEU A 66 2.89 15.77 -5.76
N THR A 67 2.13 15.01 -6.54
CA THR A 67 0.89 15.45 -7.20
C THR A 67 -0.27 14.55 -6.80
N TYR A 68 -0.48 14.41 -5.49
CA TYR A 68 -1.64 13.67 -5.00
C TYR A 68 -2.92 14.50 -5.11
N ASP A 69 -4.05 13.79 -5.19
CA ASP A 69 -5.36 14.41 -5.26
C ASP A 69 -5.55 15.47 -4.17
N SER A 70 -6.21 16.57 -4.51
CA SER A 70 -6.47 17.68 -3.58
C SER A 70 -7.52 17.35 -2.51
N ASP A 71 -8.12 16.15 -2.56
CA ASP A 71 -9.08 15.67 -1.58
C ASP A 71 -8.43 15.16 -0.27
N GLY A 72 -9.27 14.83 0.71
CA GLY A 72 -8.79 14.36 2.02
C GLY A 72 -8.03 13.02 1.97
N ALA A 73 -8.22 12.20 0.94
CA ALA A 73 -7.51 10.94 0.74
C ALA A 73 -6.11 11.19 0.18
N GLY A 74 -5.99 12.04 -0.85
CA GLY A 74 -4.71 12.44 -1.43
C GLY A 74 -3.83 13.20 -0.43
N VAL A 75 -4.39 14.12 0.37
CA VAL A 75 -3.65 14.77 1.47
C VAL A 75 -3.09 13.73 2.45
N LYS A 76 -3.88 12.70 2.83
CA LYS A 76 -3.39 11.62 3.70
C LYS A 76 -2.31 10.77 3.02
N ALA A 77 -2.40 10.57 1.71
CA ALA A 77 -1.39 9.86 0.93
C ALA A 77 -0.08 10.66 0.88
N ALA A 78 -0.14 11.98 0.62
CA ALA A 78 1.02 12.88 0.69
C ALA A 78 1.68 12.86 2.07
N MET A 79 0.90 12.99 3.14
CA MET A 79 1.39 12.95 4.54
C MET A 79 2.08 11.61 4.90
N ARG A 80 1.75 10.52 4.22
CA ARG A 80 2.44 9.23 4.37
C ARG A 80 3.71 9.14 3.52
N ALA A 81 3.69 9.68 2.30
CA ALA A 81 4.83 9.62 1.39
C ALA A 81 6.00 10.52 1.83
N ILE A 82 5.71 11.72 2.36
CA ILE A 82 6.72 12.72 2.74
C ILE A 82 7.77 12.16 3.73
N PRO A 83 7.40 11.50 4.85
CA PRO A 83 8.41 10.89 5.73
C PRO A 83 9.26 9.81 5.05
N MET A 84 8.69 9.03 4.12
CA MET A 84 9.42 7.98 3.39
C MET A 84 10.46 8.59 2.45
N LEU A 85 10.09 9.65 1.73
CA LEU A 85 11.01 10.40 0.88
C LEU A 85 12.16 10.99 1.70
N ARG A 86 11.83 11.62 2.84
CA ARG A 86 12.84 12.23 3.73
C ARG A 86 13.83 11.19 4.26
N ARG A 87 13.35 10.01 4.73
CA ARG A 87 14.24 8.92 5.16
C ARG A 87 15.14 8.39 4.04
N ALA A 88 14.66 8.40 2.80
CA ALA A 88 15.47 8.06 1.64
C ALA A 88 16.46 9.16 1.23
N GLY A 89 16.52 10.30 1.93
CA GLY A 89 17.34 11.45 1.59
C GLY A 89 16.85 12.21 0.36
N ILE A 90 15.53 12.21 0.13
CA ILE A 90 14.90 12.90 -1.00
C ILE A 90 14.17 14.14 -0.49
N THR A 91 14.41 15.27 -1.13
CA THR A 91 13.65 16.50 -0.91
C THR A 91 12.26 16.39 -1.55
N GLY A 92 11.22 16.43 -0.76
CA GLY A 92 9.85 16.44 -1.25
C GLY A 92 9.31 17.87 -1.43
N LYS A 93 8.56 18.09 -2.51
CA LYS A 93 7.74 19.28 -2.72
C LYS A 93 6.33 18.83 -3.12
N VAL A 94 5.32 19.65 -2.84
CA VAL A 94 3.92 19.36 -3.18
C VAL A 94 3.44 20.35 -4.22
N ILE A 95 2.90 19.84 -5.32
CA ILE A 95 2.27 20.63 -6.36
C ILE A 95 0.78 20.71 -6.07
N HIS A 96 0.23 21.91 -6.02
CA HIS A 96 -1.20 22.15 -5.80
C HIS A 96 -1.95 22.13 -7.13
N MET A 97 -2.98 21.28 -7.23
CA MET A 97 -3.77 21.11 -8.46
C MET A 97 -5.04 21.95 -8.51
N GLU A 98 -5.41 22.66 -7.42
CA GLU A 98 -6.63 23.45 -7.39
C GLU A 98 -6.72 24.43 -8.59
N PRO A 99 -7.89 24.59 -9.19
CA PRO A 99 -9.21 24.06 -8.78
C PRO A 99 -9.52 22.64 -9.25
N TYR A 100 -8.58 21.95 -9.90
CA TYR A 100 -8.76 20.60 -10.40
C TYR A 100 -8.36 19.56 -9.36
N LYS A 101 -8.88 18.34 -9.54
CA LYS A 101 -8.69 17.27 -8.59
C LYS A 101 -7.31 16.63 -8.71
N ASP A 102 -6.90 16.35 -9.94
CA ASP A 102 -5.73 15.55 -10.26
C ASP A 102 -4.96 16.11 -11.48
N PRO A 103 -3.75 15.60 -11.76
CA PRO A 103 -2.95 16.03 -12.92
C PRO A 103 -3.62 15.82 -14.27
N ASP A 104 -4.42 14.76 -14.45
CA ASP A 104 -5.12 14.47 -15.70
C ASP A 104 -6.15 15.57 -16.03
N GLU A 105 -6.98 15.92 -15.05
CA GLU A 105 -7.94 17.03 -15.21
C GLU A 105 -7.21 18.35 -15.41
N PHE A 106 -6.14 18.61 -14.65
CA PHE A 106 -5.39 19.85 -14.73
C PHE A 106 -4.80 20.05 -16.15
N ILE A 107 -4.10 19.06 -16.67
CA ILE A 107 -3.47 19.11 -18.00
C ILE A 107 -4.52 19.29 -19.10
N LYS A 108 -5.65 18.60 -19.02
CA LYS A 108 -6.74 18.74 -20.01
C LYS A 108 -7.33 20.14 -20.08
N ASN A 109 -7.38 20.84 -18.96
CA ASN A 109 -8.04 22.15 -18.89
C ASN A 109 -7.07 23.33 -19.06
N LEU A 110 -5.85 23.26 -18.51
CA LEU A 110 -4.91 24.36 -18.46
C LEU A 110 -3.64 24.14 -19.28
N GLY A 111 -3.35 22.89 -19.64
CA GLY A 111 -2.20 22.55 -20.48
C GLY A 111 -0.85 22.49 -19.75
N ALA A 112 0.20 22.22 -20.54
CA ALA A 112 1.55 21.98 -20.03
C ALA A 112 2.21 23.23 -19.46
N ASP A 113 2.03 24.41 -20.07
CA ASP A 113 2.69 25.64 -19.63
C ASP A 113 2.23 26.07 -18.23
N GLU A 114 0.96 25.90 -17.91
CA GLU A 114 0.44 26.20 -16.57
C GLU A 114 0.91 25.17 -15.55
N PHE A 115 1.03 23.90 -15.95
CA PHE A 115 1.59 22.88 -15.08
C PHE A 115 3.07 23.14 -14.76
N GLU A 116 3.86 23.64 -15.71
CA GLU A 116 5.25 24.05 -15.46
C GLU A 116 5.33 25.15 -14.38
N LYS A 117 4.45 26.14 -14.42
CA LYS A 117 4.39 27.17 -13.36
C LYS A 117 4.07 26.56 -12.00
N ARG A 118 3.16 25.56 -11.95
CA ARG A 118 2.88 24.83 -10.70
C ARG A 118 4.07 24.06 -10.17
N ILE A 119 4.93 23.54 -11.07
CA ILE A 119 6.20 22.93 -10.69
C ILE A 119 7.13 23.95 -10.03
N GLU A 120 7.26 25.14 -10.61
CA GLU A 120 8.10 26.24 -10.08
C GLU A 120 7.60 26.73 -8.71
N GLU A 121 6.27 26.77 -8.52
CA GLU A 121 5.61 27.20 -7.29
C GLU A 121 5.45 26.09 -6.26
N ALA A 122 5.96 24.88 -6.52
CA ALA A 122 5.75 23.70 -5.67
C ALA A 122 6.19 23.95 -4.23
N GLN A 123 5.29 23.72 -3.30
CA GLN A 123 5.49 23.94 -1.87
C GLN A 123 6.45 22.92 -1.27
N ASN A 124 7.43 23.35 -0.49
CA ASN A 124 8.25 22.43 0.29
C ASN A 124 7.38 21.54 1.20
N SER A 125 7.67 20.25 1.19
CA SER A 125 6.86 19.23 1.86
C SER A 125 6.75 19.41 3.38
N PHE A 126 7.77 19.95 4.04
CA PHE A 126 7.73 20.23 5.48
C PHE A 126 6.72 21.34 5.79
N PHE A 127 6.68 22.40 4.99
CA PHE A 127 5.66 23.45 5.13
C PHE A 127 4.26 22.94 4.80
N PHE A 128 4.12 22.05 3.86
CA PHE A 128 2.86 21.38 3.60
C PHE A 128 2.39 20.57 4.84
N GLU A 129 3.28 19.79 5.46
CA GLU A 129 2.97 19.06 6.71
C GLU A 129 2.50 20.00 7.83
N ILE A 130 3.13 21.19 7.96
CA ILE A 130 2.73 22.18 8.95
C ILE A 130 1.35 22.78 8.62
N GLU A 131 1.08 23.11 7.37
CA GLU A 131 -0.24 23.65 6.96
C GLU A 131 -1.37 22.63 7.18
N VAL A 132 -1.14 21.37 6.88
CA VAL A 132 -2.10 20.30 7.17
C VAL A 132 -2.31 20.17 8.69
N THR A 133 -1.25 20.24 9.47
CA THR A 133 -1.32 20.20 10.95
C THR A 133 -2.10 21.39 11.49
N LYS A 134 -1.87 22.59 10.96
CA LYS A 134 -2.52 23.83 11.37
C LYS A 134 -4.04 23.78 11.25
N ARG A 135 -4.57 23.03 10.30
CA ARG A 135 -6.03 22.87 10.11
C ARG A 135 -6.76 22.32 11.35
N ASN A 136 -6.01 21.66 12.25
CA ASN A 136 -6.56 21.08 13.49
C ASN A 136 -6.58 22.07 14.67
N TYR A 137 -6.09 23.31 14.47
CA TYR A 137 -5.94 24.30 15.53
C TYR A 137 -6.58 25.63 15.14
N SER A 138 -7.25 26.28 16.11
CA SER A 138 -7.71 27.66 15.96
C SER A 138 -6.56 28.63 16.28
N MET A 139 -6.09 29.34 15.27
CA MET A 139 -4.96 30.27 15.44
C MET A 139 -5.34 31.57 16.17
N SER A 140 -6.64 31.86 16.33
CA SER A 140 -7.19 32.98 17.12
C SER A 140 -7.29 32.67 18.61
N ASP A 141 -7.27 31.37 18.98
CA ASP A 141 -7.28 30.90 20.35
C ASP A 141 -5.85 30.75 20.86
N PRO A 142 -5.43 31.50 21.90
CA PRO A 142 -4.06 31.47 22.43
C PRO A 142 -3.61 30.07 22.90
N ASP A 143 -4.50 29.28 23.50
CA ASP A 143 -4.16 27.94 23.97
C ASP A 143 -3.93 26.97 22.83
N GLN A 144 -4.77 27.04 21.78
CA GLN A 144 -4.61 26.21 20.60
C GLN A 144 -3.40 26.64 19.75
N LYS A 145 -3.15 27.94 19.64
CA LYS A 145 -1.94 28.46 19.03
C LYS A 145 -0.68 27.95 19.77
N THR A 146 -0.70 27.95 21.08
CA THR A 146 0.40 27.39 21.89
C THR A 146 0.62 25.91 21.60
N LYS A 147 -0.46 25.10 21.59
CA LYS A 147 -0.37 23.66 21.24
C LYS A 147 0.20 23.45 19.85
N PHE A 148 -0.22 24.25 18.87
CA PHE A 148 0.32 24.21 17.52
C PHE A 148 1.82 24.50 17.46
N ILE A 149 2.31 25.53 18.18
CA ILE A 149 3.73 25.87 18.24
C ILE A 149 4.54 24.70 18.86
N HIS A 150 4.02 24.09 19.91
CA HIS A 150 4.62 22.90 20.51
C HIS A 150 4.70 21.72 19.52
N GLU A 151 3.67 21.54 18.69
CA GLU A 151 3.67 20.50 17.64
C GLU A 151 4.72 20.78 16.55
N ILE A 152 4.85 22.04 16.13
CA ILE A 152 5.90 22.46 15.20
C ILE A 152 7.29 22.19 15.77
N ALA A 153 7.52 22.54 17.04
CA ALA A 153 8.81 22.30 17.68
C ALA A 153 9.21 20.83 17.68
N ARG A 154 8.25 19.91 17.87
CA ARG A 154 8.48 18.47 17.76
C ARG A 154 8.76 18.04 16.32
N LYS A 155 8.03 18.60 15.32
CA LYS A 155 8.26 18.29 13.90
C LYS A 155 9.64 18.73 13.42
N LEU A 156 10.21 19.82 13.95
CA LEU A 156 11.55 20.29 13.62
C LEU A 156 12.64 19.29 14.03
N LEU A 157 12.40 18.42 15.00
CA LEU A 157 13.33 17.39 15.42
C LEU A 157 13.57 16.29 14.39
N VAL A 158 12.75 16.21 13.34
CA VAL A 158 12.94 15.27 12.23
C VAL A 158 14.23 15.56 11.43
N PHE A 159 14.73 16.78 11.49
CA PHE A 159 15.99 17.15 10.84
C PHE A 159 17.17 16.84 11.77
N GLU A 160 17.94 15.82 11.45
CA GLU A 160 19.14 15.43 12.21
C GLU A 160 20.23 16.48 12.09
N ASP A 161 20.47 16.99 10.87
CA ASP A 161 21.43 18.04 10.62
C ASP A 161 21.03 19.35 11.30
N LYS A 162 21.93 19.86 12.17
CA LYS A 162 21.67 21.06 12.96
C LYS A 162 21.51 22.31 12.09
N ILE A 163 22.26 22.41 10.99
CA ILE A 163 22.20 23.57 10.09
C ILE A 163 20.85 23.55 9.37
N GLN A 164 20.48 22.40 8.81
CA GLN A 164 19.19 22.22 8.16
C GLN A 164 18.05 22.54 9.12
N ARG A 165 18.09 21.98 10.33
CA ARG A 165 17.07 22.23 11.37
C ARG A 165 16.94 23.70 11.71
N ASN A 166 18.07 24.44 11.87
CA ASN A 166 18.04 25.86 12.17
C ASN A 166 17.45 26.67 11.01
N ASN A 167 17.79 26.37 9.75
CA ASN A 167 17.21 27.04 8.58
C ASN A 167 15.70 26.86 8.54
N TYR A 168 15.20 25.64 8.79
CA TYR A 168 13.75 25.40 8.87
C TYR A 168 13.12 26.09 10.08
N LEU A 169 13.78 26.13 11.22
CA LEU A 169 13.32 26.84 12.42
C LEU A 169 13.13 28.32 12.15
N GLU A 170 14.10 28.99 11.56
CA GLU A 170 14.03 30.40 11.21
C GLU A 170 12.91 30.69 10.21
N ALA A 171 12.80 29.88 9.16
CA ALA A 171 11.75 30.01 8.15
C ALA A 171 10.34 29.81 8.73
N VAL A 172 10.19 28.87 9.66
CA VAL A 172 8.92 28.63 10.39
C VAL A 172 8.61 29.78 11.34
N ALA A 173 9.60 30.25 12.11
CA ALA A 173 9.44 31.35 13.05
C ALA A 173 8.94 32.61 12.32
N ALA A 174 9.56 32.95 11.19
CA ALA A 174 9.14 34.06 10.34
C ALA A 174 7.72 33.89 9.79
N ARG A 175 7.39 32.69 9.25
CA ARG A 175 6.10 32.41 8.59
C ARG A 175 4.90 32.48 9.56
N TYR A 176 5.10 32.04 10.82
CA TYR A 176 4.01 31.96 11.81
C TYR A 176 4.08 33.04 12.89
N ASN A 177 4.97 34.04 12.72
CA ASN A 177 5.19 35.13 13.65
C ASN A 177 5.43 34.61 15.06
N ILE A 178 6.45 33.73 15.18
CA ILE A 178 6.94 33.17 16.44
C ILE A 178 8.33 33.76 16.69
N LYS A 179 8.65 34.11 17.94
CA LYS A 179 10.02 34.49 18.26
C LYS A 179 10.95 33.31 18.09
N THR A 180 12.03 33.50 17.34
CA THR A 180 13.00 32.45 16.99
C THR A 180 13.58 31.81 18.23
N GLU A 181 13.93 32.63 19.26
CA GLU A 181 14.49 32.18 20.53
C GLU A 181 13.52 31.26 21.29
N ASP A 182 12.21 31.60 21.33
CA ASP A 182 11.20 30.81 22.02
C ASP A 182 11.02 29.45 21.35
N LEU A 183 10.96 29.43 20.00
CA LEU A 183 10.89 28.19 19.23
C LEU A 183 12.14 27.33 19.41
N GLN A 184 13.31 27.94 19.41
CA GLN A 184 14.59 27.26 19.62
C GLN A 184 14.66 26.60 20.99
N GLN A 185 14.23 27.32 22.06
CA GLN A 185 14.17 26.74 23.41
C GLN A 185 13.23 25.52 23.48
N LEU A 186 12.08 25.57 22.79
CA LEU A 186 11.17 24.43 22.71
C LEU A 186 11.79 23.23 22.00
N VAL A 187 12.47 23.47 20.87
CA VAL A 187 13.16 22.42 20.11
C VAL A 187 14.26 21.77 20.97
N VAL A 188 15.08 22.57 21.67
CA VAL A 188 16.12 22.05 22.59
C VAL A 188 15.48 21.25 23.73
N ARG A 189 14.41 21.79 24.35
CA ARG A 189 13.69 21.09 25.43
C ARG A 189 13.19 19.72 25.00
N TYR A 190 12.53 19.64 23.83
CA TYR A 190 12.01 18.37 23.33
C TYR A 190 13.12 17.43 22.88
N GLY A 191 14.20 17.95 22.28
CA GLY A 191 15.37 17.16 21.91
C GLY A 191 16.02 16.49 23.15
N ASN A 192 16.15 17.24 24.25
CA ASN A 192 16.72 16.71 25.51
C ASN A 192 15.79 15.73 26.24
N GLN A 193 14.49 15.75 25.98
CA GLN A 193 13.49 14.84 26.54
C GLN A 193 13.34 13.55 25.72
N MET A 194 13.92 13.50 24.52
CA MET A 194 13.92 12.27 23.73
C MET A 194 14.89 11.28 24.34
N PRO A 195 14.46 10.08 24.73
CA PRO A 195 15.39 9.03 25.13
C PRO A 195 16.37 8.75 24.00
N SER A 196 17.63 8.46 24.35
CA SER A 196 18.57 7.87 23.40
C SER A 196 17.92 6.59 22.86
N GLY A 197 17.57 6.57 21.56
CA GLY A 197 16.80 5.47 20.95
C GLY A 197 15.34 5.82 20.59
N TYR A 198 14.91 7.08 20.73
CA TYR A 198 13.56 7.48 20.29
C TYR A 198 13.31 7.18 18.80
N GLU A 199 14.34 7.26 17.98
CA GLU A 199 14.31 6.87 16.58
C GLU A 199 14.05 5.38 16.41
N GLU A 200 14.74 4.52 17.19
CA GLU A 200 14.51 3.06 17.20
C GLU A 200 13.08 2.72 17.64
N VAL A 201 12.54 3.40 18.64
CA VAL A 201 11.16 3.20 19.11
C VAL A 201 10.13 3.69 18.11
N MET A 202 10.39 4.78 17.40
CA MET A 202 9.52 5.27 16.32
C MET A 202 9.61 4.39 15.07
N GLU A 203 10.80 3.89 14.73
CA GLU A 203 11.00 2.89 13.68
C GLU A 203 10.31 1.57 14.02
N GLU A 204 10.43 1.07 15.26
CA GLU A 204 9.71 -0.13 15.69
C GLU A 204 8.19 0.03 15.63
N ARG A 205 7.65 1.15 16.12
CA ARG A 205 6.20 1.44 16.04
C ARG A 205 5.73 1.60 14.60
N GLN A 206 6.56 2.16 13.73
CA GLN A 206 6.24 2.32 12.32
C GLN A 206 6.37 0.99 11.57
N GLN A 207 7.40 0.20 11.85
CA GLN A 207 7.53 -1.17 11.34
C GLN A 207 6.36 -2.05 11.80
N GLU A 208 5.91 -1.89 13.04
CA GLU A 208 4.74 -2.60 13.55
C GLU A 208 3.45 -2.19 12.85
N ARG A 209 3.25 -0.89 12.58
CA ARG A 209 2.12 -0.40 11.78
C ARG A 209 2.18 -0.89 10.33
N LEU A 210 3.37 -0.90 9.71
CA LEU A 210 3.60 -1.44 8.37
C LEU A 210 3.37 -2.96 8.33
N ARG A 211 3.84 -3.69 9.36
CA ARG A 211 3.56 -5.14 9.52
C ARG A 211 2.06 -5.41 9.68
N LYS A 212 1.33 -4.60 10.44
CA LYS A 212 -0.13 -4.71 10.60
C LYS A 212 -0.87 -4.38 9.29
N GLY A 213 -0.46 -3.33 8.57
CA GLY A 213 -0.99 -2.99 7.24
C GLY A 213 -0.73 -4.11 6.23
N ARG A 214 0.50 -4.62 6.16
CA ARG A 214 0.90 -5.71 5.28
C ARG A 214 0.18 -7.03 5.59
N LYS A 215 -0.05 -7.33 6.89
CA LYS A 215 -0.89 -8.48 7.32
C LYS A 215 -2.34 -8.34 6.86
N LYS A 216 -2.88 -7.13 6.88
CA LYS A 216 -4.25 -6.85 6.41
C LYS A 216 -4.37 -7.03 4.89
N GLU A 217 -3.46 -6.45 4.11
CA GLU A 217 -3.42 -6.60 2.65
C GLU A 217 -3.19 -8.06 2.21
N LEU A 218 -2.31 -8.79 2.92
CA LEU A 218 -2.11 -10.23 2.69
C LEU A 218 -3.37 -11.04 3.00
N ARG A 219 -4.07 -10.73 4.09
CA ARG A 219 -5.35 -11.38 4.44
C ARG A 219 -6.43 -11.11 3.41
N GLU A 220 -6.58 -9.88 2.95
CA GLU A 220 -7.54 -9.53 1.90
C GLU A 220 -7.22 -10.25 0.58
N GLY A 221 -5.94 -10.31 0.21
CA GLY A 221 -5.47 -11.01 -0.99
C GLY A 221 -5.63 -12.53 -0.94
N ILE A 222 -5.45 -13.16 0.23
CA ILE A 222 -5.66 -14.61 0.38
C ILE A 222 -7.15 -14.95 0.46
N SER A 223 -7.95 -14.12 1.16
CA SER A 223 -9.41 -14.27 1.20
C SER A 223 -10.05 -14.19 -0.19
N TYR A 224 -9.54 -13.32 -1.05
CA TYR A 224 -9.95 -13.26 -2.45
C TYR A 224 -9.60 -14.55 -3.19
N SER A 225 -8.40 -15.11 -2.96
CA SER A 225 -7.97 -16.36 -3.58
C SER A 225 -8.83 -17.54 -3.14
N TYR A 226 -9.23 -17.59 -1.87
CA TYR A 226 -10.17 -18.61 -1.37
C TYR A 226 -11.54 -18.53 -2.06
N ARG A 227 -12.13 -17.33 -2.12
CA ARG A 227 -13.42 -17.12 -2.78
C ARG A 227 -13.39 -17.55 -4.22
N LEU A 228 -12.36 -17.15 -4.94
CA LEU A 228 -12.22 -17.44 -6.36
C LEU A 228 -12.07 -18.95 -6.62
N LEU A 229 -11.29 -19.68 -5.81
CA LEU A 229 -11.14 -21.12 -5.95
C LEU A 229 -12.45 -21.86 -5.65
N LEU A 230 -13.16 -21.47 -4.57
CA LEU A 230 -14.44 -22.07 -4.19
C LEU A 230 -15.53 -21.81 -5.25
N SER A 231 -15.59 -20.59 -5.80
CA SER A 231 -16.51 -20.27 -6.88
C SER A 231 -16.23 -21.09 -8.14
N TRP A 232 -14.98 -21.24 -8.54
CA TRP A 232 -14.64 -22.07 -9.70
C TRP A 232 -14.94 -23.54 -9.53
N LEU A 233 -14.78 -24.09 -8.34
CA LEU A 233 -15.18 -25.47 -8.06
C LEU A 233 -16.70 -25.68 -8.23
N ILE A 234 -17.51 -24.65 -7.95
CA ILE A 234 -18.97 -24.71 -8.16
C ILE A 234 -19.31 -24.53 -9.65
N GLU A 235 -18.66 -23.59 -10.34
CA GLU A 235 -18.90 -23.33 -11.77
C GLU A 235 -18.43 -24.51 -12.64
N GLU A 236 -17.35 -25.18 -12.27
CA GLU A 236 -16.75 -26.29 -13.01
C GLU A 236 -16.38 -27.47 -12.10
N PRO A 237 -17.37 -28.27 -11.68
CA PRO A 237 -17.16 -29.42 -10.77
C PRO A 237 -16.12 -30.42 -11.26
N GLN A 238 -15.92 -30.54 -12.58
CA GLN A 238 -14.91 -31.43 -13.18
C GLN A 238 -13.49 -31.10 -12.77
N LEU A 239 -13.21 -29.86 -12.34
CA LEU A 239 -11.89 -29.44 -11.86
C LEU A 239 -11.55 -30.00 -10.47
N PHE A 240 -12.58 -30.41 -9.71
CA PHE A 240 -12.44 -30.90 -8.34
C PHE A 240 -11.41 -32.04 -8.22
N ARG A 241 -11.47 -33.02 -9.09
CA ARG A 241 -10.54 -34.19 -9.05
C ARG A 241 -9.07 -33.78 -9.22
N GLN A 242 -8.80 -32.71 -9.96
CA GLN A 242 -7.44 -32.23 -10.16
C GLN A 242 -6.99 -31.30 -9.02
N ILE A 243 -7.88 -30.42 -8.56
CA ILE A 243 -7.60 -29.44 -7.50
C ILE A 243 -7.47 -30.13 -6.14
N SER A 244 -8.32 -31.13 -5.84
CA SER A 244 -8.32 -31.85 -4.56
C SER A 244 -7.06 -32.67 -4.30
N GLN A 245 -6.23 -32.90 -5.30
CA GLN A 245 -4.91 -33.52 -5.12
C GLN A 245 -3.91 -32.52 -4.47
N TRP A 246 -4.12 -31.22 -4.65
CA TRP A 246 -3.20 -30.19 -4.22
C TRP A 246 -3.70 -29.38 -3.02
N ILE A 247 -4.99 -29.06 -3.00
CA ILE A 247 -5.63 -28.27 -1.95
C ILE A 247 -6.63 -29.15 -1.19
N LYS A 248 -6.54 -29.07 0.13
CA LYS A 248 -7.46 -29.73 1.07
C LYS A 248 -8.20 -28.66 1.88
N PRO A 249 -9.34 -28.99 2.51
CA PRO A 249 -10.06 -28.05 3.39
C PRO A 249 -9.19 -27.43 4.49
N GLU A 250 -8.16 -28.16 4.98
CA GLU A 250 -7.21 -27.71 5.99
C GLU A 250 -6.29 -26.58 5.49
N ASP A 251 -6.14 -26.44 4.19
CA ASP A 251 -5.33 -25.36 3.58
C ASP A 251 -6.03 -23.99 3.66
N PHE A 252 -7.34 -23.98 3.85
CA PHE A 252 -8.08 -22.75 4.09
C PHE A 252 -7.91 -22.23 5.53
N GLU A 253 -8.02 -20.92 5.72
CA GLU A 253 -7.99 -20.30 7.06
C GLU A 253 -9.16 -20.83 7.92
N GLU A 254 -8.91 -21.03 9.22
CA GLU A 254 -9.94 -21.48 10.16
C GLU A 254 -11.14 -20.54 10.21
N GLY A 255 -12.31 -21.12 10.44
CA GLY A 255 -13.58 -20.40 10.42
C GLY A 255 -14.34 -20.59 9.11
N LEU A 256 -14.95 -19.52 8.61
CA LEU A 256 -15.93 -19.56 7.52
C LEU A 256 -15.41 -20.26 6.25
N TYR A 257 -14.19 -19.91 5.79
CA TYR A 257 -13.63 -20.48 4.56
C TYR A 257 -13.38 -21.98 4.65
N ARG A 258 -12.83 -22.44 5.78
CA ARG A 258 -12.56 -23.87 5.98
C ARG A 258 -13.84 -24.68 6.11
N THR A 259 -14.86 -24.12 6.76
CA THR A 259 -16.18 -24.77 6.88
C THR A 259 -16.84 -24.91 5.52
N VAL A 260 -16.86 -23.83 4.73
CA VAL A 260 -17.41 -23.87 3.36
C VAL A 260 -16.64 -24.85 2.48
N ALA A 261 -15.29 -24.86 2.57
CA ALA A 261 -14.47 -25.81 1.82
C ALA A 261 -14.78 -27.26 2.19
N LYS A 262 -14.95 -27.59 3.47
CA LYS A 262 -15.31 -28.94 3.93
C LYS A 262 -16.65 -29.40 3.36
N GLU A 263 -17.68 -28.59 3.52
CA GLU A 263 -19.01 -28.89 3.00
C GLU A 263 -19.00 -29.07 1.48
N LEU A 264 -18.31 -28.17 0.78
CA LEU A 264 -18.20 -28.25 -0.69
C LEU A 264 -17.46 -29.52 -1.14
N TYR A 265 -16.34 -29.88 -0.48
CA TYR A 265 -15.59 -31.08 -0.79
C TYR A 265 -16.40 -32.34 -0.53
N GLU A 266 -17.12 -32.42 0.60
CA GLU A 266 -18.01 -33.55 0.93
C GLU A 266 -19.12 -33.75 -0.11
N GLN A 267 -19.73 -32.66 -0.59
CA GLN A 267 -20.74 -32.71 -1.64
C GLN A 267 -20.17 -33.19 -2.97
N MET A 268 -18.98 -32.67 -3.34
CA MET A 268 -18.31 -33.05 -4.59
C MET A 268 -17.81 -34.51 -4.60
N GLU A 269 -17.38 -35.04 -3.44
CA GLU A 269 -17.01 -36.45 -3.32
C GLU A 269 -18.21 -37.39 -3.50
N LYS A 270 -19.41 -36.92 -3.15
CA LYS A 270 -20.68 -37.66 -3.33
C LYS A 270 -21.33 -37.42 -4.68
N ASP A 271 -20.78 -36.52 -5.49
CA ASP A 271 -21.37 -36.05 -6.76
C ASP A 271 -22.76 -35.40 -6.56
N GLU A 272 -22.96 -34.76 -5.39
CA GLU A 272 -24.25 -34.14 -4.95
C GLU A 272 -24.02 -32.64 -4.67
N LEU A 273 -23.64 -31.85 -5.68
CA LEU A 273 -23.35 -30.44 -5.51
C LEU A 273 -24.64 -29.60 -5.37
N GLU A 274 -24.90 -29.10 -4.17
CA GLU A 274 -25.99 -28.18 -3.82
C GLU A 274 -25.50 -26.96 -3.07
N PRO A 275 -25.06 -25.87 -3.75
CA PRO A 275 -24.52 -24.67 -3.09
C PRO A 275 -25.49 -24.02 -2.11
N ALA A 276 -26.78 -24.08 -2.36
CA ALA A 276 -27.81 -23.55 -1.47
C ALA A 276 -27.83 -24.25 -0.08
N ARG A 277 -27.49 -25.53 -0.04
CA ARG A 277 -27.39 -26.31 1.20
C ARG A 277 -26.19 -25.87 2.03
N ILE A 278 -25.08 -25.49 1.38
CA ILE A 278 -23.90 -24.94 2.06
C ILE A 278 -24.24 -23.60 2.71
N ILE A 279 -24.97 -22.72 2.00
CA ILE A 279 -25.43 -21.44 2.56
C ILE A 279 -26.36 -21.66 3.76
N GLY A 280 -27.28 -22.63 3.65
CA GLY A 280 -28.24 -22.99 4.71
C GLY A 280 -27.63 -23.63 5.96
N HIS A 281 -26.36 -24.07 5.91
CA HIS A 281 -25.62 -24.59 7.07
C HIS A 281 -25.36 -23.50 8.13
N PHE A 282 -25.31 -22.24 7.72
CA PHE A 282 -25.02 -21.10 8.61
C PHE A 282 -26.34 -20.52 9.15
N THR A 283 -26.35 -20.20 10.44
CA THR A 283 -27.56 -19.70 11.14
C THR A 283 -27.68 -18.19 11.09
N GLU A 284 -26.54 -17.48 11.03
CA GLU A 284 -26.48 -16.02 11.02
C GLU A 284 -26.64 -15.49 9.59
N VAL A 285 -27.55 -14.54 9.39
CA VAL A 285 -27.83 -13.93 8.08
C VAL A 285 -26.58 -13.27 7.48
N GLU A 286 -25.71 -12.70 8.32
CA GLU A 286 -24.46 -12.07 7.87
C GLU A 286 -23.47 -13.11 7.31
N GLU A 287 -23.41 -14.29 7.91
CA GLU A 287 -22.57 -15.39 7.42
C GLU A 287 -23.14 -15.98 6.13
N GLN A 288 -24.47 -16.19 6.06
CA GLN A 288 -25.14 -16.63 4.83
C GLN A 288 -24.85 -15.68 3.65
N ASN A 289 -24.93 -14.37 3.87
CA ASN A 289 -24.63 -13.37 2.84
C ASN A 289 -23.15 -13.42 2.42
N LYS A 290 -22.22 -13.61 3.36
CA LYS A 290 -20.79 -13.76 3.06
C LYS A 290 -20.54 -15.02 2.22
N VAL A 291 -21.15 -16.15 2.56
CA VAL A 291 -21.00 -17.40 1.80
C VAL A 291 -21.62 -17.28 0.40
N ALA A 292 -22.82 -16.70 0.28
CA ALA A 292 -23.45 -16.45 -1.02
C ALA A 292 -22.55 -15.56 -1.91
N SER A 293 -21.93 -14.53 -1.34
CA SER A 293 -21.00 -13.65 -2.07
C SER A 293 -19.69 -14.37 -2.51
N MET A 294 -19.26 -15.40 -1.79
CA MET A 294 -18.12 -16.22 -2.22
C MET A 294 -18.41 -16.97 -3.52
N PHE A 295 -19.62 -17.48 -3.66
CA PHE A 295 -20.04 -18.26 -4.83
C PHE A 295 -20.37 -17.41 -6.06
N GLN A 296 -20.48 -16.10 -5.90
CA GLN A 296 -20.71 -15.14 -7.01
C GLN A 296 -19.43 -14.49 -7.52
N THR A 297 -18.27 -14.90 -7.01
CA THR A 297 -16.98 -14.33 -7.42
C THR A 297 -16.55 -14.95 -8.74
N SER A 298 -16.79 -14.30 -9.89
CA SER A 298 -16.40 -14.81 -11.21
C SER A 298 -15.17 -14.05 -11.77
N PHE A 299 -14.35 -14.75 -12.56
CA PHE A 299 -13.52 -14.13 -13.58
C PHE A 299 -14.40 -13.84 -14.79
N GLY A 300 -14.21 -12.68 -15.44
CA GLY A 300 -14.99 -12.30 -16.63
C GLY A 300 -15.11 -13.42 -17.67
N SER A 301 -16.21 -13.46 -18.35
CA SER A 301 -16.80 -14.60 -19.09
C SER A 301 -16.05 -15.12 -20.33
N GLU A 302 -14.82 -14.64 -20.64
CA GLU A 302 -14.06 -15.08 -21.81
C GLU A 302 -12.55 -15.20 -21.52
N ILE A 303 -12.15 -16.19 -20.71
CA ILE A 303 -10.74 -16.50 -20.52
C ILE A 303 -10.39 -17.75 -21.35
N GLN A 304 -9.30 -17.68 -22.13
CA GLN A 304 -8.79 -18.82 -22.89
C GLN A 304 -8.31 -19.94 -21.96
N ALA A 305 -8.42 -21.21 -22.37
CA ALA A 305 -8.10 -22.39 -21.55
C ALA A 305 -6.69 -22.34 -20.92
N GLU A 306 -5.70 -21.83 -21.64
CA GLU A 306 -4.32 -21.72 -21.14
C GLU A 306 -4.17 -20.62 -20.05
N GLU A 307 -4.87 -19.49 -20.19
CA GLU A 307 -4.88 -18.43 -19.16
C GLU A 307 -5.59 -18.87 -17.91
N LYS A 308 -6.69 -19.61 -18.06
CA LYS A 308 -7.44 -20.22 -16.97
C LYS A 308 -6.59 -21.23 -16.18
N LYS A 309 -5.91 -22.11 -16.88
CA LYS A 309 -4.98 -23.08 -16.30
C LYS A 309 -3.90 -22.40 -15.48
N LYS A 310 -3.30 -21.34 -16.02
CA LYS A 310 -2.31 -20.54 -15.32
C LYS A 310 -2.91 -19.88 -14.07
N ALA A 311 -4.08 -19.29 -14.15
CA ALA A 311 -4.74 -18.64 -13.03
C ALA A 311 -5.09 -19.63 -11.91
N ILE A 312 -5.60 -20.83 -12.23
CA ILE A 312 -5.87 -21.88 -11.24
C ILE A 312 -4.57 -22.39 -10.60
N THR A 313 -3.52 -22.56 -11.39
CA THR A 313 -2.19 -22.93 -10.88
C THR A 313 -1.65 -21.91 -9.90
N ASP A 314 -1.73 -20.63 -10.24
CA ASP A 314 -1.30 -19.51 -9.37
C ASP A 314 -2.12 -19.45 -8.07
N LEU A 315 -3.42 -19.72 -8.13
CA LEU A 315 -4.29 -19.79 -6.94
C LEU A 315 -3.90 -20.96 -6.02
N ILE A 316 -3.69 -22.16 -6.59
CA ILE A 316 -3.27 -23.33 -5.84
C ILE A 316 -1.94 -23.04 -5.13
N LEU A 317 -0.96 -22.53 -5.85
CA LEU A 317 0.35 -22.17 -5.29
C LEU A 317 0.20 -21.18 -4.14
N LYS A 318 -0.56 -20.12 -4.34
CA LYS A 318 -0.77 -19.06 -3.34
C LYS A 318 -1.47 -19.56 -2.08
N ILE A 319 -2.50 -20.37 -2.22
CA ILE A 319 -3.23 -20.97 -1.09
C ILE A 319 -2.34 -21.94 -0.33
N LYS A 320 -1.61 -22.79 -1.04
CA LYS A 320 -0.71 -23.79 -0.42
C LYS A 320 0.47 -23.15 0.28
N GLU A 321 1.10 -22.16 -0.33
CA GLU A 321 2.19 -21.38 0.31
C GLU A 321 1.70 -20.72 1.61
N HIS A 322 0.53 -20.09 1.59
CA HIS A 322 -0.05 -19.49 2.79
C HIS A 322 -0.37 -20.53 3.87
N SER A 323 -0.89 -21.70 3.50
CA SER A 323 -1.15 -22.80 4.41
C SER A 323 0.12 -23.29 5.08
N LEU A 324 1.18 -23.52 4.31
CA LEU A 324 2.48 -23.96 4.82
C LEU A 324 3.16 -22.91 5.72
N GLU A 325 3.02 -21.61 5.40
CA GLU A 325 3.52 -20.52 6.25
C GLU A 325 2.78 -20.46 7.58
N ARG A 326 1.46 -20.69 7.59
CA ARG A 326 0.67 -20.78 8.82
C ARG A 326 1.10 -21.95 9.67
N GLN A 327 1.20 -23.15 9.07
CA GLN A 327 1.66 -24.36 9.77
C GLN A 327 3.08 -24.18 10.34
N ALA A 328 3.99 -23.57 9.57
CA ALA A 328 5.35 -23.29 10.04
C ALA A 328 5.40 -22.32 11.23
N GLY A 329 4.40 -21.42 11.35
CA GLY A 329 4.27 -20.51 12.49
C GLY A 329 3.77 -21.19 13.78
N GLU A 330 3.14 -22.35 13.68
CA GLU A 330 2.57 -23.12 14.79
C GLU A 330 3.49 -24.24 15.30
N VAL A 331 4.47 -24.64 14.46
CA VAL A 331 5.40 -25.73 14.76
C VAL A 331 6.59 -25.26 15.58
N THR A 332 6.88 -25.99 16.67
CA THR A 332 8.05 -25.76 17.54
C THR A 332 9.21 -26.75 17.30
N ASP A 333 8.96 -27.84 16.56
CA ASP A 333 9.99 -28.86 16.23
C ASP A 333 10.76 -28.45 14.96
N LEU A 334 12.09 -28.44 15.07
CA LEU A 334 13.01 -28.05 14.00
C LEU A 334 12.93 -28.98 12.79
N ASN A 335 12.74 -30.31 13.01
CA ASN A 335 12.62 -31.28 11.95
C ASN A 335 11.35 -31.15 11.14
N GLU A 336 10.25 -30.82 11.79
CA GLU A 336 8.95 -30.57 11.17
C GLU A 336 8.97 -29.25 10.38
N LEU A 337 9.61 -28.22 10.93
CA LEU A 337 9.83 -26.95 10.24
C LEU A 337 10.66 -27.13 8.96
N GLN A 338 11.73 -27.93 9.00
CA GLN A 338 12.54 -28.25 7.83
C GLN A 338 11.74 -28.97 6.73
N LYS A 339 10.84 -29.89 7.10
CA LYS A 339 9.96 -30.59 6.15
C LYS A 339 9.00 -29.59 5.46
N LEU A 340 8.40 -28.68 6.20
CA LEU A 340 7.50 -27.66 5.64
C LEU A 340 8.23 -26.71 4.68
N VAL A 341 9.44 -26.28 5.02
CA VAL A 341 10.29 -25.46 4.14
C VAL A 341 10.67 -26.21 2.86
N GLN A 342 10.95 -27.49 2.95
CA GLN A 342 11.28 -28.32 1.79
C GLN A 342 10.05 -28.54 0.90
N GLN A 343 8.88 -28.79 1.48
CA GLN A 343 7.60 -28.85 0.74
C GLN A 343 7.32 -27.54 0.00
N LYS A 344 7.53 -26.40 0.64
CA LYS A 344 7.34 -25.08 -0.01
C LYS A 344 8.27 -24.90 -1.22
N LYS A 345 9.53 -25.33 -1.13
CA LYS A 345 10.48 -25.27 -2.25
C LYS A 345 10.09 -26.16 -3.43
N MET A 346 9.48 -27.32 -3.16
CA MET A 346 9.08 -28.27 -4.19
C MET A 346 7.79 -27.87 -4.93
N LEU A 347 6.96 -27.01 -4.35
CA LEU A 347 5.68 -26.58 -4.94
C LEU A 347 5.83 -25.87 -6.30
N GLN A 348 6.85 -25.05 -6.48
CA GLN A 348 7.08 -24.22 -7.66
C GLN A 348 7.48 -24.98 -8.94
N GLY A 349 7.19 -26.20 -9.08
CA GLY A 349 7.42 -27.00 -10.31
C GLY A 349 6.54 -28.23 -10.38
N ALA A 350 5.81 -28.50 -9.30
CA ALA A 350 5.05 -29.74 -9.14
C ALA A 350 3.60 -29.65 -9.64
N VAL A 351 2.95 -28.47 -9.54
CA VAL A 351 1.53 -28.30 -9.90
C VAL A 351 1.36 -28.35 -11.42
N LYS A 352 0.84 -29.47 -11.93
CA LYS A 352 0.50 -29.64 -13.35
C LYS A 352 -1.00 -29.94 -13.45
N LEU A 353 -1.75 -29.04 -14.06
CA LEU A 353 -3.17 -29.22 -14.34
C LEU A 353 -3.38 -29.59 -15.82
N HIS A 354 -4.31 -30.48 -16.08
CA HIS A 354 -4.77 -30.83 -17.43
C HIS A 354 -6.17 -30.28 -17.61
N ILE A 355 -6.28 -29.04 -18.11
CA ILE A 355 -7.54 -28.39 -18.45
C ILE A 355 -7.67 -28.43 -19.97
N SER A 356 -8.71 -29.10 -20.45
CA SER A 356 -9.07 -29.21 -21.88
C SER A 356 -10.00 -28.07 -22.30
#